data_c2b821604b720ddf7df164ab8aaf2f24
#
_entry.id   c2b821604b720ddf7df164ab8aaf2f24
#
_cell.length_a   1.000
_cell.length_b   1.000
_cell.length_c   1.000
_cell.angle_alpha   90.00
_cell.angle_beta   90.00
_cell.angle_gamma   90.00
#
_symmetry.space_group_name_H-M   'P 1'
#
loop_
_entity.id
_entity.type
_entity.pdbx_description
1 polymer ?
#
loop_
_entity_poly.entity_id
_entity_poly.type
_entity_poly.pdbx_seq_one_letter_code
_entity_poly.pdbx_strand_id
1 'polypeptide(L)'
;MKKTLVSALTTALVVGAASTTFAASNPFSDVPADHWAYDAVAQLAADGVIEGYGDTTFRGNQSITRYEMAQMVAKAMAKTDVSAADKALIDKLAAEFSDELNNLGVRVSNLERNADMVKWNGQARYTYRSLRTEQENGSKDRDNSDKLLLRLEPSAEVNDHWHVNARLDATTEMSDDKGDGDNHDEDKITLKRVYAQGNYKNFQTQLGKFGLYTPEQGLVFDSDNSMSGANVTFGNALKATIYAGRIDVSDQEKGYQLSNRDFDDTANMQGITLQYATPASKWSGGAAYYHLNTNDFIGLTDGLNNGEGYTNGKNDEDNANIWSANVGYNFDNTSRLFAAYANNTSADNLDKSWQAIYSYKGAEPENKNTWGAYAAYRYLGTYTSIFGTEDAQVVGAKGWEVGANYAPFHNVLATAKYFNGKGIDSDRDVDTLWGRIQFFF
;
A
#
# COMPACT_ATOMS: atom_id res chain seq x y z
N MET A 1 27.53 27.88 28.75
CA MET A 1 27.12 26.98 27.67
C MET A 1 28.25 26.41 26.83
N LYS A 2 29.29 27.21 26.42
CA LYS A 2 30.43 26.72 25.58
C LYS A 2 31.22 25.55 26.18
N LYS A 3 31.39 25.49 27.51
CA LYS A 3 32.16 24.44 28.20
C LYS A 3 31.39 23.11 28.34
N THR A 4 30.06 23.14 28.40
CA THR A 4 29.23 21.96 28.53
C THR A 4 29.05 21.21 27.20
N LEU A 5 29.06 21.90 26.06
CA LEU A 5 28.92 21.28 24.73
C LEU A 5 30.19 20.49 24.35
N VAL A 6 31.36 21.07 24.64
CA VAL A 6 32.64 20.39 24.40
C VAL A 6 32.81 19.16 25.32
N SER A 7 32.33 19.24 26.58
CA SER A 7 32.30 18.09 27.49
C SER A 7 31.32 16.98 27.02
N ALA A 8 30.19 17.33 26.44
CA ALA A 8 29.22 16.35 25.95
C ALA A 8 29.77 15.61 24.70
N LEU A 9 30.47 16.32 23.82
CA LEU A 9 31.08 15.72 22.62
C LEU A 9 32.25 14.79 23.00
N THR A 10 33.08 15.20 23.98
CA THR A 10 34.20 14.39 24.46
C THR A 10 33.72 13.15 25.24
N THR A 11 32.63 13.24 26.01
CA THR A 11 32.10 12.11 26.77
C THR A 11 31.44 11.07 25.85
N ALA A 12 30.77 11.48 24.77
CA ALA A 12 30.16 10.58 23.79
C ALA A 12 31.20 9.83 22.93
N LEU A 13 32.34 10.48 22.63
CA LEU A 13 33.45 9.89 21.87
C LEU A 13 34.24 8.86 22.69
N VAL A 14 34.34 9.03 24.02
CA VAL A 14 35.10 8.13 24.89
C VAL A 14 34.35 6.83 25.20
N VAL A 15 33.02 6.82 25.19
CA VAL A 15 32.23 5.61 25.46
C VAL A 15 32.16 4.65 24.25
N GLY A 16 32.32 5.17 23.02
CA GLY A 16 32.37 4.36 21.80
C GLY A 16 33.73 3.70 21.50
N ALA A 17 34.81 4.19 22.12
CA ALA A 17 36.18 3.76 21.82
C ALA A 17 36.69 2.56 22.66
N ALA A 18 35.84 1.90 23.43
CA ALA A 18 36.26 0.85 24.37
C ALA A 18 36.35 -0.57 23.78
N SER A 19 36.41 -0.73 22.45
CA SER A 19 36.70 -2.05 21.87
C SER A 19 37.26 -1.95 20.45
N THR A 20 38.54 -1.72 20.27
CA THR A 20 39.42 -2.45 19.36
C THR A 20 40.80 -1.77 19.33
N THR A 21 41.81 -2.46 19.82
CA THR A 21 43.21 -2.09 19.71
C THR A 21 43.70 -2.25 18.27
N PHE A 22 43.58 -1.20 17.47
CA PHE A 22 44.46 -0.94 16.33
C PHE A 22 44.97 0.48 16.51
N ALA A 23 46.26 0.60 16.82
CA ALA A 23 46.92 1.91 16.89
C ALA A 23 47.02 2.50 15.49
N ALA A 24 45.97 3.21 15.07
CA ALA A 24 46.05 4.08 13.91
C ALA A 24 47.03 5.20 14.23
N SER A 25 48.05 5.44 13.39
CA SER A 25 48.96 6.56 13.58
C SER A 25 48.19 7.86 13.43
N ASN A 26 48.27 8.74 14.45
CA ASN A 26 47.61 10.04 14.37
C ASN A 26 48.23 10.88 13.23
N PRO A 27 47.47 11.33 12.24
CA PRO A 27 47.98 12.10 11.13
C PRO A 27 48.28 13.56 11.48
N PHE A 28 47.93 14.01 12.71
CA PHE A 28 48.08 15.40 13.12
C PHE A 28 49.32 15.60 13.99
N SER A 29 50.16 16.51 13.56
CA SER A 29 51.45 16.79 14.21
C SER A 29 51.32 17.56 15.54
N ASP A 30 50.21 18.20 15.80
CA ASP A 30 49.96 19.06 16.97
C ASP A 30 49.11 18.37 18.06
N VAL A 31 48.83 17.08 17.94
CA VAL A 31 48.18 16.27 18.97
C VAL A 31 49.25 15.36 19.59
N PRO A 32 49.77 15.68 20.82
CA PRO A 32 50.81 14.89 21.46
C PRO A 32 50.36 13.46 21.77
N ALA A 33 51.31 12.51 21.69
CA ALA A 33 50.99 11.09 21.89
C ALA A 33 50.55 10.75 23.33
N ASP A 34 50.89 11.62 24.28
CA ASP A 34 50.49 11.52 25.68
C ASP A 34 49.19 12.28 26.01
N HIS A 35 48.56 12.93 25.00
CA HIS A 35 47.32 13.61 25.19
C HIS A 35 46.16 12.59 25.24
N TRP A 36 45.24 12.74 26.18
CA TRP A 36 44.11 11.83 26.38
C TRP A 36 43.25 11.62 25.14
N ALA A 37 43.22 12.55 24.23
CA ALA A 37 42.42 12.50 23.00
C ALA A 37 43.19 11.92 21.79
N TYR A 38 44.47 11.55 21.93
CA TYR A 38 45.33 11.13 20.83
C TYR A 38 44.70 9.96 20.03
N ASP A 39 44.30 8.90 20.72
CA ASP A 39 43.74 7.72 20.11
C ASP A 39 42.36 8.00 19.49
N ALA A 40 41.55 8.82 20.16
CA ALA A 40 40.21 9.20 19.64
C ALA A 40 40.33 10.05 18.38
N VAL A 41 41.26 11.00 18.34
CA VAL A 41 41.51 11.84 17.16
C VAL A 41 42.09 11.02 16.01
N ALA A 42 43.01 10.09 16.30
CA ALA A 42 43.61 9.19 15.32
C ALA A 42 42.54 8.28 14.70
N GLN A 43 41.65 7.71 15.53
CA GLN A 43 40.53 6.86 15.04
C GLN A 43 39.57 7.65 14.18
N LEU A 44 39.11 8.81 14.63
CA LEU A 44 38.17 9.65 13.88
C LEU A 44 38.78 10.17 12.57
N ALA A 45 40.08 10.40 12.52
CA ALA A 45 40.77 10.73 11.27
C ALA A 45 40.87 9.53 10.34
N ALA A 46 41.14 8.32 10.85
CA ALA A 46 41.17 7.09 10.08
C ALA A 46 39.76 6.76 9.48
N ASP A 47 38.73 7.04 10.24
CA ASP A 47 37.33 6.87 9.81
C ASP A 47 36.84 8.00 8.87
N GLY A 48 37.68 9.00 8.59
CA GLY A 48 37.35 10.15 7.74
C GLY A 48 36.28 11.07 8.33
N VAL A 49 36.05 11.02 9.64
CA VAL A 49 35.10 11.90 10.35
C VAL A 49 35.68 13.29 10.54
N ILE A 50 37.00 13.36 10.81
CA ILE A 50 37.77 14.61 10.92
C ILE A 50 38.94 14.58 9.94
N GLU A 51 39.22 15.72 9.31
CA GLU A 51 40.27 15.84 8.31
C GLU A 51 41.40 16.78 8.78
N GLY A 52 41.20 17.49 9.87
CA GLY A 52 42.10 18.51 10.34
C GLY A 52 42.27 19.67 9.36
N TYR A 53 43.33 20.42 9.49
CA TYR A 53 43.71 21.49 8.56
C TYR A 53 44.68 20.94 7.51
N GLY A 54 44.67 21.51 6.32
CA GLY A 54 45.48 21.05 5.19
C GLY A 54 47.01 21.09 5.42
N ASP A 55 47.48 21.59 6.58
CA ASP A 55 48.85 21.63 7.03
C ASP A 55 49.20 20.47 7.99
N THR A 56 48.40 19.43 8.06
CA THR A 56 48.56 18.28 8.96
C THR A 56 48.42 18.63 10.45
N THR A 57 47.71 19.70 10.81
CA THR A 57 47.41 20.06 12.19
C THR A 57 45.96 19.84 12.54
N PHE A 58 45.63 19.50 13.79
CA PHE A 58 44.30 19.41 14.35
C PHE A 58 43.83 20.73 14.99
N ARG A 59 44.76 21.53 15.52
CA ARG A 59 44.55 22.81 16.20
C ARG A 59 43.54 22.73 17.35
N GLY A 60 43.67 21.70 18.20
CA GLY A 60 42.77 21.44 19.32
C GLY A 60 42.57 22.57 20.33
N ASN A 61 43.51 23.52 20.41
CA ASN A 61 43.42 24.70 21.27
C ASN A 61 42.77 25.92 20.57
N GLN A 62 42.41 25.82 19.29
CA GLN A 62 41.75 26.89 18.55
C GLN A 62 40.25 26.88 18.81
N SER A 63 39.62 28.06 18.93
CA SER A 63 38.18 28.17 19.02
C SER A 63 37.57 27.79 17.68
N ILE A 64 36.71 26.77 17.69
CA ILE A 64 35.93 26.35 16.54
C ILE A 64 34.75 27.31 16.38
N THR A 65 34.53 27.80 15.16
CA THR A 65 33.32 28.56 14.80
C THR A 65 32.10 27.64 14.70
N ARG A 66 30.90 28.21 14.80
CA ARG A 66 29.65 27.44 14.59
C ARG A 66 29.60 26.80 13.19
N TYR A 67 30.10 27.48 12.15
CA TYR A 67 30.17 26.98 10.79
C TYR A 67 31.11 25.78 10.62
N GLU A 68 32.31 25.82 11.25
CA GLU A 68 33.23 24.70 11.24
C GLU A 68 32.62 23.48 11.97
N MET A 69 31.90 23.70 13.08
CA MET A 69 31.20 22.65 13.78
C MET A 69 30.06 22.08 12.92
N ALA A 70 29.29 22.93 12.23
CA ALA A 70 28.25 22.50 11.31
C ALA A 70 28.78 21.64 10.14
N GLN A 71 29.98 21.99 9.60
CA GLN A 71 30.65 21.16 8.59
C GLN A 71 31.02 19.76 9.11
N MET A 72 31.47 19.65 10.34
CA MET A 72 31.76 18.36 10.99
C MET A 72 30.48 17.53 11.17
N VAL A 73 29.41 18.17 11.61
CA VAL A 73 28.07 17.52 11.73
C VAL A 73 27.55 17.05 10.37
N ALA A 74 27.70 17.87 9.32
CA ALA A 74 27.34 17.50 7.96
C ALA A 74 28.07 16.23 7.46
N LYS A 75 29.39 16.15 7.72
CA LYS A 75 30.17 14.96 7.37
C LYS A 75 29.73 13.71 8.16
N ALA A 76 29.39 13.86 9.45
CA ALA A 76 28.89 12.78 10.28
C ALA A 76 27.52 12.29 9.79
N MET A 77 26.64 13.20 9.35
CA MET A 77 25.33 12.87 8.77
C MET A 77 25.43 12.10 7.45
N ALA A 78 26.48 12.33 6.66
CA ALA A 78 26.69 11.64 5.39
C ALA A 78 27.14 10.18 5.56
N LYS A 79 27.46 9.73 6.76
CA LYS A 79 27.89 8.35 7.04
C LYS A 79 26.66 7.43 7.17
N THR A 80 26.68 6.33 6.44
CA THR A 80 25.58 5.34 6.40
C THR A 80 25.71 4.24 7.45
N ASP A 81 26.90 4.05 8.03
CA ASP A 81 27.19 2.95 8.97
C ASP A 81 27.53 3.51 10.36
N VAL A 82 26.53 4.06 11.02
CA VAL A 82 26.62 4.63 12.38
C VAL A 82 25.72 3.86 13.34
N SER A 83 26.16 3.71 14.60
CA SER A 83 25.36 3.07 15.63
C SER A 83 24.08 3.89 15.94
N ALA A 84 23.05 3.24 16.49
CA ALA A 84 21.81 3.93 16.87
C ALA A 84 22.07 5.04 17.93
N ALA A 85 23.07 4.87 18.81
CA ALA A 85 23.46 5.87 19.80
C ALA A 85 24.13 7.08 19.14
N ASP A 86 25.03 6.83 18.19
CA ASP A 86 25.74 7.90 17.46
C ASP A 86 24.77 8.67 16.57
N LYS A 87 23.81 7.97 15.94
CA LYS A 87 22.76 8.62 15.15
C LYS A 87 21.94 9.60 15.99
N ALA A 88 21.53 9.20 17.21
CA ALA A 88 20.79 10.10 18.11
C ALA A 88 21.59 11.35 18.50
N LEU A 89 22.92 11.22 18.65
CA LEU A 89 23.80 12.35 18.92
C LEU A 89 23.98 13.26 17.68
N ILE A 90 24.15 12.66 16.51
CA ILE A 90 24.24 13.39 15.25
C ILE A 90 22.95 14.18 15.01
N ASP A 91 21.77 13.57 15.18
CA ASP A 91 20.47 14.22 15.03
C ASP A 91 20.30 15.40 16.01
N LYS A 92 20.75 15.25 17.25
CA LYS A 92 20.72 16.33 18.23
C LYS A 92 21.65 17.49 17.86
N LEU A 93 22.86 17.20 17.38
CA LEU A 93 23.81 18.22 16.91
C LEU A 93 23.28 18.88 15.62
N ALA A 94 22.69 18.12 14.71
CA ALA A 94 22.07 18.66 13.50
C ALA A 94 20.94 19.66 13.82
N ALA A 95 20.13 19.38 14.84
CA ALA A 95 19.11 20.32 15.30
C ALA A 95 19.69 21.60 15.91
N GLU A 96 20.78 21.51 16.68
CA GLU A 96 21.46 22.68 17.26
C GLU A 96 22.13 23.57 16.20
N PHE A 97 22.68 22.98 15.13
CA PHE A 97 23.37 23.68 14.06
C PHE A 97 22.56 23.85 12.79
N SER A 98 21.23 23.77 12.89
CA SER A 98 20.31 23.78 11.76
C SER A 98 20.48 25.00 10.84
N ASP A 99 20.68 26.20 11.40
CA ASP A 99 20.82 27.43 10.62
C ASP A 99 22.15 27.45 9.82
N GLU A 100 23.24 27.01 10.44
CA GLU A 100 24.54 26.93 9.78
C GLU A 100 24.55 25.82 8.70
N LEU A 101 23.92 24.68 8.95
CA LEU A 101 23.80 23.59 7.98
C LEU A 101 22.97 24.01 6.77
N ASN A 102 21.87 24.73 6.98
CA ASN A 102 21.08 25.29 5.88
C ASN A 102 21.89 26.26 5.03
N ASN A 103 22.66 27.15 5.65
CA ASN A 103 23.52 28.09 4.94
C ASN A 103 24.66 27.39 4.18
N LEU A 104 25.08 26.20 4.60
CA LEU A 104 26.04 25.34 3.90
C LEU A 104 25.39 24.51 2.78
N GLY A 105 24.08 24.62 2.58
CA GLY A 105 23.33 23.81 1.63
C GLY A 105 23.18 22.35 2.06
N VAL A 106 23.48 22.03 3.32
CA VAL A 106 23.27 20.69 3.86
C VAL A 106 21.83 20.53 4.33
N ARG A 107 21.10 19.65 3.69
CA ARG A 107 19.77 19.30 4.13
C ARG A 107 19.82 18.44 5.38
N VAL A 108 19.19 18.89 6.45
CA VAL A 108 19.07 18.16 7.70
C VAL A 108 17.80 17.32 7.63
N SER A 109 17.91 16.00 7.80
CA SER A 109 16.76 15.08 7.66
C SER A 109 15.53 15.46 8.52
N ASN A 110 15.76 16.08 9.68
CA ASN A 110 14.67 16.63 10.50
C ASN A 110 14.04 17.90 9.95
N LEU A 111 14.82 18.73 9.22
CA LEU A 111 14.28 19.90 8.50
C LEU A 111 13.59 19.48 7.21
N GLU A 112 14.12 18.48 6.52
CA GLU A 112 13.44 17.85 5.36
C GLU A 112 12.12 17.21 5.78
N ARG A 113 12.07 16.52 6.93
CA ARG A 113 10.84 15.96 7.49
C ARG A 113 9.79 17.04 7.83
N ASN A 114 10.23 18.21 8.27
CA ASN A 114 9.34 19.34 8.58
C ASN A 114 9.07 20.26 7.37
N ALA A 115 9.94 20.27 6.35
CA ALA A 115 9.74 21.05 5.14
C ALA A 115 8.72 20.38 4.19
N ASP A 116 8.73 19.04 4.14
CA ASP A 116 7.76 18.24 3.37
C ASP A 116 6.79 17.52 4.34
N MET A 117 5.98 18.30 5.04
CA MET A 117 4.91 17.72 5.89
C MET A 117 3.93 16.86 5.10
N VAL A 118 3.85 17.03 3.78
CA VAL A 118 3.01 16.24 2.89
C VAL A 118 3.89 15.53 1.87
N LYS A 119 3.95 14.22 1.94
CA LYS A 119 4.57 13.37 0.91
C LYS A 119 3.55 13.07 -0.18
N TRP A 120 3.95 13.27 -1.42
CA TRP A 120 3.13 12.98 -2.58
C TRP A 120 3.62 11.71 -3.24
N ASN A 121 2.75 10.71 -3.31
CA ASN A 121 2.93 9.55 -4.15
C ASN A 121 1.82 9.55 -5.20
N GLY A 122 2.05 8.90 -6.30
CA GLY A 122 1.03 8.84 -7.31
C GLY A 122 1.32 7.83 -8.40
N GLN A 123 0.36 7.72 -9.31
CA GLN A 123 0.52 6.93 -10.50
C GLN A 123 -0.30 7.50 -11.65
N ALA A 124 0.24 7.40 -12.87
CA ALA A 124 -0.54 7.47 -14.09
C ALA A 124 -0.72 6.05 -14.63
N ARG A 125 -1.94 5.69 -15.04
CA ARG A 125 -2.21 4.35 -15.58
C ARG A 125 -3.16 4.38 -16.74
N TYR A 126 -2.81 3.66 -17.79
CA TYR A 126 -3.71 3.31 -18.88
C TYR A 126 -4.24 1.90 -18.65
N THR A 127 -5.55 1.72 -18.79
CA THR A 127 -6.21 0.41 -18.67
C THR A 127 -7.10 0.19 -19.88
N TYR A 128 -6.95 -0.98 -20.51
CA TYR A 128 -7.82 -1.47 -21.58
C TYR A 128 -8.56 -2.70 -21.09
N ARG A 129 -9.87 -2.78 -21.35
CA ARG A 129 -10.71 -3.96 -21.12
C ARG A 129 -11.54 -4.25 -22.36
N SER A 130 -11.60 -5.50 -22.76
CA SER A 130 -12.51 -6.00 -23.79
C SER A 130 -13.25 -7.18 -23.24
N LEU A 131 -14.54 -6.99 -22.98
CA LEU A 131 -15.43 -7.98 -22.45
C LEU A 131 -16.32 -8.50 -23.58
N ARG A 132 -16.54 -9.80 -23.62
CA ARG A 132 -17.45 -10.47 -24.55
C ARG A 132 -18.40 -11.33 -23.78
N THR A 133 -19.70 -11.17 -24.05
CA THR A 133 -20.76 -11.91 -23.38
C THR A 133 -21.71 -12.49 -24.40
N GLU A 134 -22.02 -13.77 -24.27
CA GLU A 134 -23.08 -14.41 -25.05
C GLU A 134 -24.44 -13.97 -24.51
N GLN A 135 -25.31 -13.54 -25.41
CA GLN A 135 -26.65 -13.15 -25.10
C GLN A 135 -27.62 -14.37 -25.20
N GLU A 136 -28.85 -14.26 -24.69
CA GLU A 136 -29.84 -15.32 -24.74
C GLU A 136 -30.14 -15.83 -26.14
N ASN A 137 -30.04 -14.97 -27.14
CA ASN A 137 -30.27 -15.33 -28.56
C ASN A 137 -29.04 -15.97 -29.23
N GLY A 138 -27.96 -16.25 -28.45
CA GLY A 138 -26.70 -16.81 -28.93
C GLY A 138 -25.80 -15.82 -29.66
N SER A 139 -26.18 -14.53 -29.77
CA SER A 139 -25.29 -13.51 -30.28
C SER A 139 -24.20 -13.14 -29.21
N LYS A 140 -23.04 -12.69 -29.66
CA LYS A 140 -22.01 -12.22 -28.77
C LYS A 140 -21.97 -10.69 -28.75
N ASP A 141 -22.20 -10.12 -27.60
CA ASP A 141 -21.99 -8.70 -27.34
C ASP A 141 -20.53 -8.43 -26.97
N ARG A 142 -20.07 -7.25 -27.29
CA ARG A 142 -18.70 -6.83 -27.02
C ARG A 142 -18.69 -5.43 -26.45
N ASP A 143 -18.20 -5.31 -25.21
CA ASP A 143 -17.97 -4.06 -24.53
C ASP A 143 -16.47 -3.82 -24.41
N ASN A 144 -15.97 -2.71 -24.95
CA ASN A 144 -14.58 -2.29 -24.87
C ASN A 144 -14.53 -0.96 -24.12
N SER A 145 -13.64 -0.88 -23.16
CA SER A 145 -13.32 0.37 -22.48
C SER A 145 -11.81 0.58 -22.40
N ASP A 146 -11.38 1.81 -22.52
CA ASP A 146 -10.01 2.24 -22.33
C ASP A 146 -9.98 3.52 -21.52
N LYS A 147 -9.32 3.45 -20.37
CA LYS A 147 -9.30 4.50 -19.35
C LYS A 147 -7.87 4.95 -19.07
N LEU A 148 -7.69 6.26 -19.02
CA LEU A 148 -6.49 6.87 -18.44
C LEU A 148 -6.83 7.42 -17.06
N LEU A 149 -6.04 7.08 -16.05
CA LEU A 149 -6.22 7.55 -14.67
C LEU A 149 -4.94 8.22 -14.18
N LEU A 150 -5.09 9.41 -13.60
CA LEU A 150 -4.10 10.02 -12.72
C LEU A 150 -4.57 9.89 -11.28
N ARG A 151 -3.74 9.25 -10.44
CA ARG A 151 -3.98 9.09 -9.01
C ARG A 151 -2.91 9.81 -8.22
N LEU A 152 -3.32 10.60 -7.23
CA LEU A 152 -2.44 11.24 -6.27
C LEU A 152 -2.79 10.74 -4.86
N GLU A 153 -1.78 10.33 -4.10
CA GLU A 153 -1.92 9.80 -2.75
C GLU A 153 -1.05 10.60 -1.76
N PRO A 154 -1.49 11.82 -1.38
CA PRO A 154 -0.80 12.61 -0.38
C PRO A 154 -0.93 11.98 1.01
N SER A 155 0.17 12.04 1.78
CA SER A 155 0.23 11.62 3.18
C SER A 155 0.92 12.69 4.00
N ALA A 156 0.23 13.20 5.03
CA ALA A 156 0.73 14.20 5.96
C ALA A 156 1.00 13.58 7.32
N GLU A 157 2.20 13.79 7.87
CA GLU A 157 2.52 13.43 9.26
C GLU A 157 1.93 14.48 10.20
N VAL A 158 1.09 14.04 11.16
CA VAL A 158 0.52 14.90 12.20
C VAL A 158 1.39 14.88 13.43
N ASN A 159 1.86 13.70 13.83
CA ASN A 159 2.79 13.45 14.91
C ASN A 159 3.37 12.03 14.79
N ASP A 160 4.18 11.60 15.76
CA ASP A 160 4.86 10.30 15.75
C ASP A 160 3.94 9.09 15.61
N HIS A 161 2.65 9.24 15.86
CA HIS A 161 1.66 8.15 15.77
C HIS A 161 0.63 8.35 14.66
N TRP A 162 0.31 9.58 14.31
CA TRP A 162 -0.80 9.88 13.42
C TRP A 162 -0.37 10.47 12.08
N HIS A 163 -0.97 9.94 11.02
CA HIS A 163 -0.86 10.42 9.65
C HIS A 163 -2.26 10.69 9.10
N VAL A 164 -2.39 11.70 8.29
CA VAL A 164 -3.58 11.94 7.46
C VAL A 164 -3.24 11.57 6.03
N ASN A 165 -4.04 10.69 5.45
CA ASN A 165 -3.86 10.19 4.09
C ASN A 165 -5.07 10.56 3.26
N ALA A 166 -4.84 10.87 1.98
CA ALA A 166 -5.91 11.07 1.02
C ALA A 166 -5.60 10.34 -0.29
N ARG A 167 -6.61 10.18 -1.15
CA ARG A 167 -6.48 9.70 -2.52
C ARG A 167 -7.41 10.50 -3.41
N LEU A 168 -6.81 11.09 -4.43
CA LEU A 168 -7.48 11.83 -5.49
C LEU A 168 -7.31 11.04 -6.78
N ASP A 169 -8.41 10.73 -7.45
CA ASP A 169 -8.42 10.07 -8.75
C ASP A 169 -9.04 11.01 -9.79
N ALA A 170 -8.38 11.16 -10.93
CA ALA A 170 -8.93 11.78 -12.13
C ALA A 170 -8.88 10.74 -13.26
N THR A 171 -10.03 10.41 -13.83
CA THR A 171 -10.17 9.39 -14.87
C THR A 171 -10.76 10.01 -16.13
N THR A 172 -10.24 9.63 -17.29
CA THR A 172 -10.82 9.97 -18.59
C THR A 172 -10.96 8.71 -19.44
N GLU A 173 -12.09 8.62 -20.18
CA GLU A 173 -12.30 7.61 -21.21
C GLU A 173 -11.62 8.04 -22.50
N MET A 174 -10.67 7.23 -22.98
CA MET A 174 -9.84 7.58 -24.14
C MET A 174 -10.63 7.45 -25.47
N SER A 175 -11.61 6.55 -25.53
CA SER A 175 -12.38 6.29 -26.73
C SER A 175 -13.24 7.47 -27.16
N ASP A 176 -13.76 8.23 -26.21
CA ASP A 176 -14.70 9.31 -26.45
C ASP A 176 -14.14 10.69 -26.08
N ASP A 177 -12.93 10.75 -25.52
CA ASP A 177 -12.33 11.95 -24.94
C ASP A 177 -13.27 12.61 -23.90
N LYS A 178 -13.94 11.76 -23.11
CA LYS A 178 -14.90 12.15 -22.07
C LYS A 178 -14.41 11.76 -20.70
N GLY A 179 -14.77 12.54 -19.69
CA GLY A 179 -14.56 12.20 -18.31
C GLY A 179 -15.36 10.96 -17.88
N ASP A 180 -14.89 10.29 -16.82
CA ASP A 180 -15.61 9.17 -16.22
C ASP A 180 -16.82 9.69 -15.41
N GLY A 181 -18.00 9.74 -16.03
CA GLY A 181 -19.23 10.15 -15.38
C GLY A 181 -20.42 10.28 -16.33
N ASP A 182 -21.62 9.97 -15.84
CA ASP A 182 -22.89 9.93 -16.57
C ASP A 182 -23.34 11.24 -17.24
N ASN A 183 -22.69 12.32 -16.94
CA ASN A 183 -22.93 13.61 -17.59
C ASN A 183 -21.69 13.97 -18.39
N HIS A 184 -21.84 14.12 -19.67
CA HIS A 184 -20.93 14.58 -20.70
C HIS A 184 -20.10 15.84 -20.39
N ASP A 185 -19.92 16.17 -19.12
CA ASP A 185 -19.26 17.35 -18.61
C ASP A 185 -17.96 16.95 -17.95
N GLU A 186 -16.85 17.39 -18.54
CA GLU A 186 -15.51 17.53 -18.00
C GLU A 186 -14.96 16.43 -17.05
N ASP A 187 -13.72 16.03 -17.27
CA ASP A 187 -12.93 15.18 -16.39
C ASP A 187 -12.98 15.68 -14.93
N LYS A 188 -13.40 14.83 -14.01
CA LYS A 188 -13.58 15.21 -12.60
C LYS A 188 -12.45 14.64 -11.74
N ILE A 189 -11.95 15.46 -10.84
CA ILE A 189 -11.09 14.99 -9.75
C ILE A 189 -11.99 14.54 -8.60
N THR A 190 -11.90 13.27 -8.24
CA THR A 190 -12.72 12.67 -7.19
C THR A 190 -11.87 12.41 -5.94
N LEU A 191 -12.35 12.83 -4.77
CA LEU A 191 -11.77 12.47 -3.49
C LEU A 191 -12.23 11.05 -3.12
N LYS A 192 -11.45 10.04 -3.50
CA LYS A 192 -11.77 8.63 -3.25
C LYS A 192 -11.56 8.22 -1.79
N ARG A 193 -10.55 8.79 -1.10
CA ARG A 193 -10.23 8.47 0.30
C ARG A 193 -9.74 9.71 1.04
N VAL A 194 -10.10 9.82 2.30
CA VAL A 194 -9.49 10.73 3.27
C VAL A 194 -9.67 10.15 4.67
N TYR A 195 -8.56 9.88 5.35
CA TYR A 195 -8.60 9.23 6.66
C TYR A 195 -7.37 9.56 7.50
N ALA A 196 -7.56 9.55 8.81
CA ALA A 196 -6.48 9.57 9.78
C ALA A 196 -6.10 8.13 10.14
N GLN A 197 -4.81 7.84 10.19
CA GLN A 197 -4.26 6.55 10.59
C GLN A 197 -3.37 6.73 11.81
N GLY A 198 -3.69 6.00 12.88
CA GLY A 198 -2.90 5.94 14.10
C GLY A 198 -2.14 4.62 14.18
N ASN A 199 -0.80 4.70 14.34
CA ASN A 199 0.08 3.54 14.44
C ASN A 199 0.65 3.47 15.86
N TYR A 200 0.34 2.40 16.59
CA TYR A 200 0.80 2.15 17.95
C TYR A 200 1.50 0.79 18.02
N LYS A 201 2.25 0.56 19.08
CA LYS A 201 3.02 -0.68 19.24
C LYS A 201 2.18 -1.96 19.09
N ASN A 202 0.94 -1.94 19.61
CA ASN A 202 0.09 -3.14 19.72
C ASN A 202 -1.16 -3.08 18.85
N PHE A 203 -1.46 -1.95 18.23
CA PHE A 203 -2.63 -1.79 17.36
C PHE A 203 -2.43 -0.66 16.35
N GLN A 204 -3.20 -0.72 15.27
CA GLN A 204 -3.37 0.33 14.28
C GLN A 204 -4.85 0.68 14.21
N THR A 205 -5.18 1.94 13.96
CA THR A 205 -6.55 2.38 13.74
C THR A 205 -6.65 3.31 12.55
N GLN A 206 -7.78 3.30 11.86
CA GLN A 206 -8.09 4.23 10.78
C GLN A 206 -9.46 4.85 11.03
N LEU A 207 -9.59 6.14 10.78
CA LEU A 207 -10.81 6.95 10.99
C LEU A 207 -11.05 7.81 9.74
N GLY A 208 -12.19 7.70 9.10
CA GLY A 208 -12.56 8.44 7.91
C GLY A 208 -12.95 7.54 6.74
N LYS A 209 -12.70 7.95 5.50
CA LYS A 209 -12.95 7.15 4.29
C LYS A 209 -11.63 6.48 3.85
N PHE A 210 -11.49 5.19 4.10
CA PHE A 210 -10.28 4.39 3.85
C PHE A 210 -10.57 3.15 2.99
N GLY A 211 -9.53 2.58 2.37
CA GLY A 211 -9.65 1.38 1.54
C GLY A 211 -9.87 0.11 2.36
N LEU A 212 -10.69 -0.80 1.86
CA LEU A 212 -10.90 -2.12 2.45
C LEU A 212 -9.85 -3.09 1.93
N TYR A 213 -9.06 -3.66 2.86
CA TYR A 213 -8.08 -4.72 2.56
C TYR A 213 -8.48 -5.97 3.32
N THR A 214 -9.08 -6.91 2.61
CA THR A 214 -9.65 -8.11 3.20
C THR A 214 -8.80 -9.36 2.88
N PRO A 215 -8.79 -10.38 3.77
CA PRO A 215 -7.87 -11.50 3.66
C PRO A 215 -8.13 -12.43 2.48
N GLU A 216 -9.32 -12.41 1.90
CA GLU A 216 -9.75 -13.24 0.78
C GLU A 216 -9.30 -12.74 -0.61
N GLN A 217 -8.46 -11.69 -0.65
CA GLN A 217 -7.82 -11.16 -1.88
C GLN A 217 -8.82 -10.80 -2.99
N GLY A 218 -9.73 -9.88 -2.71
CA GLY A 218 -10.68 -9.36 -3.69
C GLY A 218 -11.84 -10.28 -4.04
N LEU A 219 -12.04 -11.37 -3.29
CA LEU A 219 -13.18 -12.28 -3.52
C LEU A 219 -14.51 -11.63 -3.12
N VAL A 220 -14.53 -10.88 -2.01
CA VAL A 220 -15.71 -10.17 -1.50
C VAL A 220 -15.58 -8.67 -1.72
N PHE A 221 -14.44 -8.10 -1.33
CA PHE A 221 -14.14 -6.68 -1.47
C PHE A 221 -12.85 -6.47 -2.25
N ASP A 222 -12.91 -5.66 -3.31
CA ASP A 222 -11.72 -5.12 -3.97
C ASP A 222 -11.03 -4.08 -3.11
N SER A 223 -9.71 -4.00 -3.20
CA SER A 223 -8.89 -3.00 -2.50
C SER A 223 -9.16 -1.55 -2.94
N ASP A 224 -9.76 -1.33 -4.11
CA ASP A 224 -10.18 0.00 -4.56
C ASP A 224 -11.47 0.47 -3.89
N ASN A 225 -12.28 -0.44 -3.32
CA ASN A 225 -13.44 -0.07 -2.52
C ASN A 225 -13.04 0.67 -1.24
N SER A 226 -13.87 1.61 -0.86
CA SER A 226 -13.65 2.45 0.33
C SER A 226 -14.80 2.34 1.30
N MET A 227 -14.47 2.39 2.59
CA MET A 227 -15.41 2.43 3.69
C MET A 227 -15.28 3.75 4.42
N SER A 228 -16.40 4.38 4.76
CA SER A 228 -16.48 5.56 5.64
C SER A 228 -16.81 5.11 7.06
N GLY A 229 -15.85 5.23 7.98
CA GLY A 229 -16.03 4.72 9.35
C GLY A 229 -14.73 4.63 10.13
N ALA A 230 -14.61 3.55 10.89
CA ALA A 230 -13.44 3.25 11.69
C ALA A 230 -13.05 1.77 11.59
N ASN A 231 -11.77 1.51 11.72
CA ASN A 231 -11.27 0.18 12.00
C ASN A 231 -10.19 0.19 13.09
N VAL A 232 -10.01 -0.95 13.71
CA VAL A 232 -8.88 -1.20 14.61
C VAL A 232 -8.32 -2.59 14.31
N THR A 233 -7.00 -2.65 14.09
CA THR A 233 -6.25 -3.89 13.86
C THR A 233 -5.33 -4.16 15.03
N PHE A 234 -5.41 -5.35 15.60
CA PHE A 234 -4.56 -5.83 16.69
C PHE A 234 -3.69 -7.01 16.24
N GLY A 235 -2.55 -7.18 16.89
CA GLY A 235 -1.69 -8.34 16.71
C GLY A 235 -0.62 -8.15 15.63
N ASN A 236 0.25 -9.15 15.54
CA ASN A 236 1.41 -9.15 14.62
C ASN A 236 1.34 -10.32 13.64
N ALA A 237 1.68 -11.55 14.08
CA ALA A 237 1.61 -12.74 13.24
C ALA A 237 0.15 -13.17 12.99
N LEU A 238 -0.69 -13.13 14.01
CA LEU A 238 -2.14 -13.23 13.92
C LEU A 238 -2.69 -11.81 14.10
N LYS A 239 -3.32 -11.28 13.05
CA LYS A 239 -3.98 -9.97 13.06
C LYS A 239 -5.48 -10.15 13.14
N ALA A 240 -6.12 -9.39 14.02
CA ALA A 240 -7.56 -9.25 14.09
C ALA A 240 -7.93 -7.82 13.76
N THR A 241 -8.83 -7.61 12.79
CA THR A 241 -9.34 -6.28 12.45
C THR A 241 -10.84 -6.24 12.62
N ILE A 242 -11.33 -5.21 13.31
CA ILE A 242 -12.76 -4.92 13.49
C ILE A 242 -13.08 -3.67 12.67
N TYR A 243 -14.18 -3.72 11.94
CA TYR A 243 -14.66 -2.64 11.08
C TYR A 243 -16.06 -2.21 11.51
N ALA A 244 -16.33 -0.90 11.47
CA ALA A 244 -17.66 -0.34 11.64
C ALA A 244 -17.81 0.96 10.85
N GLY A 245 -18.85 1.07 10.00
CA GLY A 245 -19.08 2.25 9.18
C GLY A 245 -20.08 2.00 8.04
N ARG A 246 -19.86 2.66 6.93
CA ARG A 246 -20.70 2.59 5.73
C ARG A 246 -19.86 2.36 4.50
N ILE A 247 -20.40 1.61 3.56
CA ILE A 247 -19.85 1.38 2.23
C ILE A 247 -20.82 1.93 1.20
N ASP A 248 -20.30 2.58 0.16
CA ASP A 248 -21.07 3.06 -0.96
C ASP A 248 -21.47 1.87 -1.84
N VAL A 249 -22.75 1.66 -2.05
CA VAL A 249 -23.31 0.59 -2.89
C VAL A 249 -23.77 1.11 -4.26
N SER A 250 -23.83 2.44 -4.44
CA SER A 250 -24.21 3.08 -5.69
C SER A 250 -23.09 3.05 -6.74
N ASP A 251 -21.83 3.01 -6.30
CA ASP A 251 -20.63 2.97 -7.16
C ASP A 251 -20.45 1.59 -7.83
N GLN A 252 -21.58 0.94 -8.18
CA GLN A 252 -21.68 -0.37 -8.81
C GLN A 252 -21.52 -0.30 -10.34
N GLU A 253 -20.78 0.65 -10.87
CA GLU A 253 -20.35 0.62 -12.28
C GLU A 253 -19.57 -0.65 -12.65
N LYS A 254 -19.39 -1.52 -11.70
CA LYS A 254 -18.35 -2.54 -11.73
C LYS A 254 -18.85 -3.96 -11.88
N GLY A 255 -20.07 -4.21 -11.64
CA GLY A 255 -20.64 -5.55 -11.77
C GLY A 255 -21.56 -5.61 -12.95
N TYR A 256 -21.58 -6.74 -13.54
CA TYR A 256 -22.53 -7.10 -14.56
C TYR A 256 -23.94 -6.69 -14.14
N GLN A 257 -24.38 -5.58 -14.74
CA GLN A 257 -25.79 -5.20 -14.78
C GLN A 257 -26.58 -5.51 -13.51
N LEU A 258 -26.24 -4.88 -12.43
CA LEU A 258 -27.21 -4.61 -11.39
C LEU A 258 -28.13 -3.55 -12.00
N SER A 259 -29.15 -4.00 -12.70
CA SER A 259 -29.93 -3.19 -13.60
C SER A 259 -30.78 -2.17 -12.88
N ASN A 260 -30.70 -0.90 -13.32
CA ASN A 260 -31.78 0.10 -13.33
C ASN A 260 -32.50 0.38 -12.00
N ARG A 261 -31.82 0.52 -10.89
CA ARG A 261 -32.38 1.18 -9.71
C ARG A 261 -31.53 2.36 -9.29
N ASP A 262 -32.18 3.47 -8.99
CA ASP A 262 -31.62 4.51 -8.13
C ASP A 262 -31.41 3.88 -6.75
N PHE A 263 -30.16 3.45 -6.48
CA PHE A 263 -29.78 2.95 -5.16
C PHE A 263 -29.65 4.12 -4.20
N ASP A 264 -30.30 4.01 -3.04
CA ASP A 264 -30.00 4.88 -1.91
C ASP A 264 -28.63 4.50 -1.31
N ASP A 265 -27.62 4.74 -2.08
CA ASP A 265 -26.25 5.16 -1.84
C ASP A 265 -25.42 4.38 -0.81
N THR A 266 -25.90 3.87 0.31
CA THR A 266 -25.00 3.33 1.34
C THR A 266 -25.55 2.15 2.13
N ALA A 267 -24.71 1.10 2.28
CA ALA A 267 -24.95 0.05 3.26
C ALA A 267 -24.18 0.32 4.57
N ASN A 268 -24.83 0.12 5.71
CA ASN A 268 -24.12 0.01 6.99
C ASN A 268 -23.31 -1.29 6.97
N MET A 269 -22.04 -1.21 7.35
CA MET A 269 -21.13 -2.35 7.37
C MET A 269 -20.49 -2.52 8.73
N GLN A 270 -20.52 -3.75 9.23
CA GLN A 270 -19.75 -4.21 10.39
C GLN A 270 -19.00 -5.48 9.98
N GLY A 271 -17.77 -5.63 10.45
CA GLY A 271 -17.00 -6.79 10.08
C GLY A 271 -15.88 -7.11 11.05
N ILE A 272 -15.46 -8.35 11.03
CA ILE A 272 -14.29 -8.84 11.75
C ILE A 272 -13.48 -9.73 10.80
N THR A 273 -12.17 -9.51 10.77
CA THR A 273 -11.25 -10.37 10.03
C THR A 273 -10.16 -10.90 10.95
N LEU A 274 -9.77 -12.13 10.73
CA LEU A 274 -8.62 -12.78 11.35
C LEU A 274 -7.68 -13.22 10.24
N GLN A 275 -6.41 -12.84 10.32
CA GLN A 275 -5.40 -13.20 9.32
C GLN A 275 -4.10 -13.59 9.99
N TYR A 276 -3.66 -14.82 9.75
CA TYR A 276 -2.35 -15.33 10.13
C TYR A 276 -1.40 -15.26 8.93
N ALA A 277 -0.28 -14.56 9.09
CA ALA A 277 0.82 -14.55 8.14
C ALA A 277 2.11 -14.16 8.87
N THR A 278 3.19 -14.90 8.64
CA THR A 278 4.52 -14.59 9.18
C THR A 278 5.61 -15.04 8.20
N PRO A 279 6.72 -14.33 8.09
CA PRO A 279 7.85 -14.74 7.24
C PRO A 279 8.43 -16.12 7.62
N ALA A 280 8.30 -16.54 8.87
CA ALA A 280 8.79 -17.82 9.34
C ALA A 280 7.92 -19.03 8.91
N SER A 281 6.69 -18.80 8.44
CA SER A 281 5.76 -19.85 8.05
C SER A 281 5.53 -19.87 6.55
N LYS A 282 5.56 -21.05 5.97
CA LYS A 282 5.09 -21.27 4.60
C LYS A 282 3.56 -21.16 4.46
N TRP A 283 2.85 -21.32 5.57
CA TRP A 283 1.39 -21.23 5.61
C TRP A 283 0.93 -19.85 6.02
N SER A 284 -0.10 -19.37 5.36
CA SER A 284 -0.91 -18.23 5.77
C SER A 284 -2.38 -18.62 5.70
N GLY A 285 -3.24 -17.93 6.43
CA GLY A 285 -4.66 -18.23 6.37
C GLY A 285 -5.45 -17.27 7.23
N GLY A 286 -6.76 -17.22 6.98
CA GLY A 286 -7.63 -16.33 7.71
C GLY A 286 -9.09 -16.65 7.52
N ALA A 287 -9.91 -15.93 8.27
CA ALA A 287 -11.36 -15.96 8.18
C ALA A 287 -11.92 -14.55 8.37
N ALA A 288 -13.07 -14.30 7.82
CA ALA A 288 -13.76 -13.04 8.02
C ALA A 288 -15.28 -13.23 8.11
N TYR A 289 -15.93 -12.26 8.72
CA TYR A 289 -17.37 -12.12 8.72
C TYR A 289 -17.72 -10.66 8.51
N TYR A 290 -18.67 -10.42 7.60
CA TYR A 290 -19.18 -9.10 7.24
C TYR A 290 -20.69 -9.10 7.31
N HIS A 291 -21.26 -8.11 7.98
CA HIS A 291 -22.67 -7.81 7.97
C HIS A 291 -22.89 -6.47 7.28
N LEU A 292 -23.70 -6.49 6.21
CA LEU A 292 -24.12 -5.31 5.49
C LEU A 292 -25.64 -5.20 5.59
N ASN A 293 -26.15 -3.99 5.81
CA ASN A 293 -27.56 -3.69 5.89
C ASN A 293 -27.86 -2.42 5.10
N THR A 294 -28.81 -2.55 4.15
CA THR A 294 -29.27 -1.47 3.29
C THR A 294 -30.72 -1.78 2.89
N ASN A 295 -31.39 -0.91 2.16
CA ASN A 295 -32.71 -1.16 1.60
C ASN A 295 -32.64 -1.56 0.10
N ASP A 296 -31.45 -1.91 -0.42
CA ASP A 296 -31.19 -1.96 -1.86
C ASP A 296 -30.69 -3.31 -2.38
N PHE A 297 -30.44 -4.31 -1.51
CA PHE A 297 -30.06 -5.64 -1.98
C PHE A 297 -31.23 -6.40 -2.60
N ILE A 298 -32.41 -6.34 -1.98
CA ILE A 298 -33.61 -6.97 -2.52
C ILE A 298 -34.01 -6.28 -3.83
N GLY A 299 -34.01 -7.06 -4.89
CA GLY A 299 -34.34 -6.60 -6.25
C GLY A 299 -33.12 -6.28 -7.11
N LEU A 300 -31.89 -6.46 -6.59
CA LEU A 300 -30.70 -6.59 -7.43
C LEU A 300 -30.90 -7.79 -8.36
N THR A 301 -30.57 -7.66 -9.64
CA THR A 301 -30.69 -8.75 -10.61
C THR A 301 -29.36 -8.99 -11.33
N ASP A 302 -29.07 -10.23 -11.62
CA ASP A 302 -27.90 -10.62 -12.40
C ASP A 302 -28.27 -10.90 -13.85
N GLY A 303 -27.98 -9.95 -14.74
CA GLY A 303 -28.26 -10.08 -16.17
C GLY A 303 -27.51 -11.22 -16.87
N LEU A 304 -26.35 -11.63 -16.39
CA LEU A 304 -25.61 -12.76 -16.92
C LEU A 304 -26.29 -14.08 -16.58
N ASN A 305 -26.96 -14.19 -15.43
CA ASN A 305 -27.62 -15.39 -14.93
C ASN A 305 -29.16 -15.29 -15.02
N ASN A 306 -29.67 -14.96 -16.21
CA ASN A 306 -31.10 -14.95 -16.54
C ASN A 306 -31.94 -13.93 -15.75
N GLY A 307 -31.31 -12.89 -15.19
CA GLY A 307 -31.98 -11.88 -14.39
C GLY A 307 -32.42 -12.38 -13.01
N GLU A 308 -31.79 -13.46 -12.50
CA GLU A 308 -32.08 -13.91 -11.14
C GLU A 308 -31.80 -12.79 -10.13
N GLY A 309 -32.78 -12.52 -9.28
CA GLY A 309 -32.73 -11.45 -8.29
C GLY A 309 -32.14 -11.89 -6.96
N TYR A 310 -31.59 -10.91 -6.21
CA TYR A 310 -31.30 -11.11 -4.80
C TYR A 310 -32.59 -11.37 -4.04
N THR A 311 -32.70 -12.54 -3.42
CA THR A 311 -33.80 -12.91 -2.56
C THR A 311 -33.29 -13.39 -1.22
N ASN A 312 -34.01 -13.05 -0.16
CA ASN A 312 -33.75 -13.52 1.20
C ASN A 312 -35.03 -14.12 1.76
N GLY A 313 -35.24 -15.40 1.47
CA GLY A 313 -36.48 -16.11 1.79
C GLY A 313 -36.75 -16.36 3.28
N LYS A 314 -35.79 -15.99 4.13
CA LYS A 314 -35.89 -16.30 5.56
C LYS A 314 -36.57 -15.21 6.39
N ASN A 315 -36.40 -13.93 6.05
CA ASN A 315 -36.85 -12.84 6.94
C ASN A 315 -37.38 -11.59 6.22
N ASP A 316 -37.40 -11.50 4.91
CA ASP A 316 -37.62 -10.26 4.14
C ASP A 316 -36.70 -9.09 4.56
N GLU A 317 -35.54 -9.42 5.15
CA GLU A 317 -34.56 -8.43 5.59
C GLU A 317 -33.57 -8.14 4.46
N ASP A 318 -33.38 -6.86 4.18
CA ASP A 318 -32.47 -6.38 3.16
C ASP A 318 -31.03 -6.30 3.73
N ASN A 319 -30.38 -7.44 3.88
CA ASN A 319 -29.03 -7.55 4.43
C ASN A 319 -28.19 -8.61 3.70
N ALA A 320 -26.87 -8.51 3.87
CA ALA A 320 -25.95 -9.55 3.46
C ALA A 320 -25.07 -9.96 4.66
N ASN A 321 -25.03 -11.26 4.93
CA ASN A 321 -24.23 -11.88 5.99
C ASN A 321 -23.18 -12.79 5.34
N ILE A 322 -21.97 -12.25 5.13
CA ILE A 322 -20.94 -12.92 4.35
C ILE A 322 -19.83 -13.42 5.31
N TRP A 323 -19.58 -14.70 5.33
CA TRP A 323 -18.39 -15.25 5.95
C TRP A 323 -17.40 -15.73 4.89
N SER A 324 -16.12 -15.66 5.18
CA SER A 324 -15.06 -16.14 4.30
C SER A 324 -13.97 -16.86 5.06
N ALA A 325 -13.26 -17.73 4.34
CA ALA A 325 -12.04 -18.37 4.82
C ALA A 325 -11.03 -18.45 3.69
N ASN A 326 -9.74 -18.34 4.02
CA ASN A 326 -8.66 -18.45 3.06
C ASN A 326 -7.47 -19.23 3.62
N VAL A 327 -6.67 -19.78 2.70
CA VAL A 327 -5.42 -20.44 2.99
C VAL A 327 -4.41 -20.18 1.88
N GLY A 328 -3.17 -19.95 2.24
CA GLY A 328 -2.05 -19.80 1.31
C GLY A 328 -0.88 -20.67 1.73
N TYR A 329 -0.18 -21.24 0.75
CA TYR A 329 1.04 -22.01 0.95
C TYR A 329 2.14 -21.53 0.01
N ASN A 330 3.27 -21.13 0.56
CA ASN A 330 4.47 -20.78 -0.17
C ASN A 330 5.34 -22.04 -0.31
N PHE A 331 5.46 -22.56 -1.52
CA PHE A 331 6.35 -23.71 -1.79
C PHE A 331 7.81 -23.28 -1.58
N ASP A 332 8.13 -22.11 -2.10
CA ASP A 332 9.40 -21.42 -1.99
C ASP A 332 9.18 -19.88 -2.08
N ASN A 333 10.26 -19.12 -2.28
CA ASN A 333 10.19 -17.65 -2.40
C ASN A 333 9.54 -17.16 -3.71
N THR A 334 9.29 -18.05 -4.66
CA THR A 334 8.77 -17.70 -5.99
C THR A 334 7.40 -18.29 -6.28
N SER A 335 7.01 -19.34 -5.61
CA SER A 335 5.83 -20.15 -5.93
C SER A 335 4.85 -20.19 -4.76
N ARG A 336 3.60 -19.81 -5.01
CA ARG A 336 2.53 -19.79 -4.01
C ARG A 336 1.24 -20.36 -4.55
N LEU A 337 0.55 -21.14 -3.74
CA LEU A 337 -0.86 -21.50 -3.93
C LEU A 337 -1.70 -20.77 -2.89
N PHE A 338 -2.79 -20.17 -3.34
CA PHE A 338 -3.77 -19.49 -2.50
C PHE A 338 -5.16 -19.98 -2.86
N ALA A 339 -6.01 -20.20 -1.86
CA ALA A 339 -7.42 -20.50 -2.04
C ALA A 339 -8.26 -19.69 -1.05
N ALA A 340 -9.43 -19.26 -1.48
CA ALA A 340 -10.41 -18.59 -0.65
C ALA A 340 -11.82 -19.08 -1.00
N TYR A 341 -12.69 -19.08 -0.01
CA TYR A 341 -14.11 -19.37 -0.11
C TYR A 341 -14.90 -18.33 0.67
N ALA A 342 -16.03 -17.91 0.15
CA ALA A 342 -16.98 -17.04 0.83
C ALA A 342 -18.42 -17.50 0.56
N ASN A 343 -19.32 -17.21 1.50
CA ASN A 343 -20.73 -17.48 1.37
C ASN A 343 -21.55 -16.38 2.04
N ASN A 344 -22.53 -15.86 1.32
CA ASN A 344 -23.55 -14.98 1.84
C ASN A 344 -24.75 -15.81 2.32
N THR A 345 -24.91 -15.93 3.63
CA THR A 345 -25.97 -16.74 4.23
C THR A 345 -27.35 -16.09 4.17
N SER A 346 -27.44 -14.84 3.71
CA SER A 346 -28.69 -14.12 3.52
C SER A 346 -29.24 -14.27 2.10
N ALA A 347 -28.43 -14.65 1.11
CA ALA A 347 -28.90 -14.87 -0.25
C ALA A 347 -29.38 -16.30 -0.46
N ASP A 348 -30.43 -16.47 -1.27
CA ASP A 348 -31.00 -17.80 -1.61
C ASP A 348 -30.29 -18.43 -2.82
N ASN A 349 -29.72 -17.60 -3.73
CA ASN A 349 -29.05 -18.02 -4.96
C ASN A 349 -27.75 -17.22 -5.15
N LEU A 350 -26.85 -17.68 -6.03
CA LEU A 350 -25.55 -17.05 -6.34
C LEU A 350 -24.78 -16.60 -5.07
N ASP A 351 -25.00 -17.36 -3.99
CA ASP A 351 -24.64 -17.08 -2.60
C ASP A 351 -23.23 -17.52 -2.23
N LYS A 352 -22.50 -18.15 -3.16
CA LYS A 352 -21.17 -18.70 -2.91
C LYS A 352 -20.15 -18.16 -3.88
N SER A 353 -18.94 -17.91 -3.37
CA SER A 353 -17.79 -17.55 -4.18
C SER A 353 -16.55 -18.30 -3.72
N TRP A 354 -15.68 -18.70 -4.65
CA TRP A 354 -14.41 -19.30 -4.31
C TRP A 354 -13.38 -19.10 -5.43
N GLN A 355 -12.12 -19.15 -5.04
CA GLN A 355 -11.01 -19.04 -5.97
C GLN A 355 -9.83 -19.89 -5.53
N ALA A 356 -9.09 -20.40 -6.51
CA ALA A 356 -7.79 -21.03 -6.32
C ALA A 356 -6.80 -20.39 -7.28
N ILE A 357 -5.68 -19.90 -6.77
CA ILE A 357 -4.69 -19.11 -7.51
C ILE A 357 -3.32 -19.72 -7.29
N TYR A 358 -2.65 -20.13 -8.36
CA TYR A 358 -1.23 -20.45 -8.34
C TYR A 358 -0.45 -19.29 -8.93
N SER A 359 0.49 -18.74 -8.17
CA SER A 359 1.32 -17.61 -8.58
C SER A 359 2.79 -18.04 -8.64
N TYR A 360 3.48 -17.55 -9.66
CA TYR A 360 4.91 -17.77 -9.84
C TYR A 360 5.63 -16.43 -10.02
N LYS A 361 6.62 -16.18 -9.17
CA LYS A 361 7.34 -14.90 -9.07
C LYS A 361 6.40 -13.72 -8.81
N GLY A 362 6.81 -12.52 -9.19
CA GLY A 362 6.10 -11.27 -9.12
C GLY A 362 6.94 -10.15 -9.74
N ALA A 363 6.31 -9.20 -10.42
CA ALA A 363 7.01 -8.00 -10.84
C ALA A 363 7.04 -7.00 -9.67
N GLU A 364 8.20 -6.41 -9.46
CA GLU A 364 8.44 -5.34 -8.49
C GLU A 364 8.70 -4.07 -9.30
N PRO A 365 7.82 -3.06 -9.25
CA PRO A 365 7.96 -1.86 -10.09
C PRO A 365 9.30 -1.12 -9.90
N GLU A 366 9.86 -1.16 -8.69
CA GLU A 366 11.16 -0.57 -8.36
C GLU A 366 12.33 -1.34 -9.01
N ASN A 367 12.13 -2.60 -9.37
CA ASN A 367 13.15 -3.48 -9.87
C ASN A 367 12.93 -3.84 -11.35
N LYS A 368 13.65 -3.16 -12.23
CA LYS A 368 13.60 -3.41 -13.67
C LYS A 368 13.83 -4.88 -14.01
N ASN A 369 13.11 -5.38 -15.02
CA ASN A 369 13.16 -6.75 -15.55
C ASN A 369 12.61 -7.84 -14.60
N THR A 370 11.96 -7.48 -13.53
CA THR A 370 11.20 -8.43 -12.71
C THR A 370 9.87 -8.76 -13.40
N TRP A 371 9.41 -9.99 -13.22
CA TRP A 371 8.16 -10.45 -13.81
C TRP A 371 7.51 -11.53 -12.96
N GLY A 372 6.22 -11.72 -13.16
CA GLY A 372 5.46 -12.80 -12.57
C GLY A 372 4.31 -13.24 -13.45
N ALA A 373 3.77 -14.41 -13.16
CA ALA A 373 2.58 -14.93 -13.81
C ALA A 373 1.74 -15.73 -12.83
N TYR A 374 0.45 -15.87 -13.15
CA TYR A 374 -0.44 -16.70 -12.36
C TYR A 374 -1.50 -17.38 -13.22
N ALA A 375 -2.04 -18.45 -12.69
CA ALA A 375 -3.26 -19.08 -13.19
C ALA A 375 -4.24 -19.24 -12.03
N ALA A 376 -5.50 -18.98 -12.28
CA ALA A 376 -6.56 -19.07 -11.29
C ALA A 376 -7.79 -19.76 -11.89
N TYR A 377 -8.53 -20.46 -11.04
CA TYR A 377 -9.91 -20.81 -11.31
C TYR A 377 -10.80 -20.07 -10.32
N ARG A 378 -11.87 -19.46 -10.82
CA ARG A 378 -12.77 -18.63 -10.04
C ARG A 378 -14.21 -19.05 -10.23
N TYR A 379 -14.97 -19.00 -9.17
CA TYR A 379 -16.42 -19.11 -9.13
C TYR A 379 -16.92 -17.93 -8.30
N LEU A 380 -17.55 -16.96 -8.93
CA LEU A 380 -17.87 -15.66 -8.34
C LEU A 380 -19.38 -15.44 -8.32
N GLY A 381 -20.04 -15.96 -7.29
CA GLY A 381 -21.47 -15.73 -7.09
C GLY A 381 -21.76 -14.26 -6.85
N THR A 382 -22.70 -13.73 -7.58
CA THR A 382 -23.04 -12.31 -7.65
C THR A 382 -23.33 -11.72 -6.27
N TYR A 383 -24.05 -12.45 -5.46
CA TYR A 383 -24.50 -11.96 -4.15
C TYR A 383 -23.54 -12.25 -3.00
N THR A 384 -22.37 -12.79 -3.31
CA THR A 384 -21.25 -12.93 -2.38
C THR A 384 -20.06 -12.06 -2.77
N SER A 385 -19.73 -12.01 -4.06
CA SER A 385 -18.67 -11.13 -4.58
C SER A 385 -19.21 -9.74 -4.94
N ILE A 386 -20.07 -9.18 -4.09
CA ILE A 386 -20.80 -7.91 -4.32
C ILE A 386 -19.83 -6.76 -4.65
N PHE A 387 -18.64 -6.77 -4.05
CA PHE A 387 -17.59 -5.77 -4.25
C PHE A 387 -16.28 -6.41 -4.69
N GLY A 388 -16.34 -7.53 -5.41
CA GLY A 388 -15.18 -8.28 -5.86
C GLY A 388 -14.30 -7.51 -6.85
N THR A 389 -13.08 -7.99 -7.06
CA THR A 389 -12.17 -7.43 -8.06
C THR A 389 -12.70 -7.69 -9.46
N GLU A 390 -12.62 -6.68 -10.34
CA GLU A 390 -13.18 -6.72 -11.69
C GLU A 390 -12.18 -6.55 -12.84
N ASP A 391 -10.90 -6.68 -12.61
CA ASP A 391 -9.92 -6.48 -13.68
C ASP A 391 -10.28 -7.31 -14.95
N ALA A 392 -9.98 -8.61 -14.97
CA ALA A 392 -10.40 -9.50 -16.05
C ALA A 392 -11.56 -10.40 -15.64
N GLN A 393 -11.68 -10.73 -14.35
CA GLN A 393 -12.74 -11.60 -13.85
C GLN A 393 -14.12 -10.95 -13.96
N VAL A 394 -15.14 -11.77 -13.98
CA VAL A 394 -16.53 -11.35 -14.13
C VAL A 394 -17.34 -11.94 -12.98
N VAL A 395 -18.02 -11.08 -12.23
CA VAL A 395 -18.98 -11.50 -11.18
C VAL A 395 -20.18 -12.17 -11.83
N GLY A 396 -20.75 -13.18 -11.20
CA GLY A 396 -21.78 -14.04 -11.80
C GLY A 396 -21.23 -15.15 -12.70
N ALA A 397 -19.89 -15.25 -12.84
CA ALA A 397 -19.25 -16.24 -13.71
C ALA A 397 -18.34 -17.21 -12.98
N LYS A 398 -18.10 -18.35 -13.63
CA LYS A 398 -17.12 -19.37 -13.25
C LYS A 398 -16.16 -19.62 -14.42
N GLY A 399 -14.85 -19.70 -14.17
CA GLY A 399 -13.90 -19.91 -15.25
C GLY A 399 -12.43 -19.81 -14.85
N TRP A 400 -11.57 -19.91 -15.86
CA TRP A 400 -10.12 -19.78 -15.73
C TRP A 400 -9.67 -18.35 -16.01
N GLU A 401 -8.73 -17.90 -15.22
CA GLU A 401 -8.01 -16.65 -15.45
C GLU A 401 -6.51 -16.92 -15.48
N VAL A 402 -5.83 -16.34 -16.45
CA VAL A 402 -4.38 -16.30 -16.51
C VAL A 402 -3.93 -14.85 -16.56
N GLY A 403 -2.81 -14.55 -15.92
CA GLY A 403 -2.26 -13.21 -15.92
C GLY A 403 -0.76 -13.20 -15.78
N ALA A 404 -0.15 -12.13 -16.28
CA ALA A 404 1.26 -11.86 -16.13
C ALA A 404 1.50 -10.37 -15.87
N ASN A 405 2.57 -10.09 -15.14
CA ASN A 405 3.06 -8.74 -14.92
C ASN A 405 4.57 -8.67 -15.21
N TYR A 406 5.02 -7.48 -15.63
CA TYR A 406 6.41 -7.24 -15.99
C TYR A 406 6.78 -5.78 -15.70
N ALA A 407 7.93 -5.54 -15.10
CA ALA A 407 8.51 -4.21 -14.86
C ALA A 407 9.58 -3.89 -15.93
N PRO A 408 9.22 -3.28 -17.07
CA PRO A 408 10.17 -2.99 -18.15
C PRO A 408 11.19 -1.92 -17.77
N PHE A 409 10.82 -1.01 -16.90
CA PHE A 409 11.63 0.10 -16.41
C PHE A 409 11.39 0.28 -14.91
N HIS A 410 12.28 1.03 -14.24
CA HIS A 410 12.07 1.46 -12.86
C HIS A 410 10.77 2.25 -12.74
N ASN A 411 9.93 1.90 -11.76
CA ASN A 411 8.62 2.50 -11.51
C ASN A 411 7.61 2.37 -12.67
N VAL A 412 7.79 1.37 -13.54
CA VAL A 412 6.82 1.06 -14.60
C VAL A 412 6.39 -0.40 -14.51
N LEU A 413 5.07 -0.64 -14.49
CA LEU A 413 4.50 -1.99 -14.45
C LEU A 413 3.52 -2.19 -15.61
N ALA A 414 3.75 -3.21 -16.41
CA ALA A 414 2.80 -3.71 -17.40
C ALA A 414 2.13 -4.99 -16.88
N THR A 415 0.80 -5.07 -17.01
CA THR A 415 0.01 -6.24 -16.60
C THR A 415 -0.95 -6.63 -17.71
N ALA A 416 -1.07 -7.92 -17.99
CA ALA A 416 -2.07 -8.48 -18.89
C ALA A 416 -2.78 -9.65 -18.23
N LYS A 417 -4.09 -9.75 -18.43
CA LYS A 417 -4.95 -10.80 -17.88
C LYS A 417 -5.96 -11.25 -18.93
N TYR A 418 -6.30 -12.53 -18.90
CA TYR A 418 -7.35 -13.09 -19.73
C TYR A 418 -8.21 -14.03 -18.88
N PHE A 419 -9.52 -13.78 -18.88
CA PHE A 419 -10.51 -14.64 -18.26
C PHE A 419 -11.33 -15.31 -19.35
N ASN A 420 -11.61 -16.58 -19.16
CA ASN A 420 -12.54 -17.35 -20.00
C ASN A 420 -13.41 -18.23 -19.11
N GLY A 421 -14.71 -18.06 -19.23
CA GLY A 421 -15.66 -18.72 -18.36
C GLY A 421 -17.07 -18.71 -18.89
N LYS A 422 -17.99 -19.00 -17.97
CA LYS A 422 -19.43 -19.06 -18.23
C LYS A 422 -20.19 -18.45 -17.08
N GLY A 423 -21.38 -17.91 -17.35
CA GLY A 423 -22.37 -17.60 -16.32
C GLY A 423 -22.62 -18.82 -15.44
N ILE A 424 -22.81 -18.63 -14.15
CA ILE A 424 -22.91 -19.72 -13.17
C ILE A 424 -24.12 -20.60 -13.47
N ASP A 425 -25.28 -20.00 -13.70
CA ASP A 425 -26.56 -20.70 -13.91
C ASP A 425 -27.02 -20.65 -15.36
N SER A 426 -26.61 -19.64 -16.11
CA SER A 426 -27.00 -19.50 -17.53
C SER A 426 -26.18 -20.35 -18.49
N ASP A 427 -24.98 -20.78 -18.08
CA ASP A 427 -23.93 -21.37 -18.92
C ASP A 427 -23.54 -20.55 -20.18
N ARG A 428 -23.97 -19.28 -20.27
CA ARG A 428 -23.58 -18.36 -21.35
C ARG A 428 -22.10 -18.05 -21.31
N ASP A 429 -21.44 -18.08 -22.46
CA ASP A 429 -20.01 -17.81 -22.57
C ASP A 429 -19.69 -16.36 -22.19
N VAL A 430 -18.61 -16.18 -21.44
CA VAL A 430 -18.04 -14.89 -21.10
C VAL A 430 -16.54 -14.94 -21.17
N ASP A 431 -15.94 -13.98 -21.84
CA ASP A 431 -14.48 -13.82 -21.87
C ASP A 431 -14.06 -12.36 -21.75
N THR A 432 -12.93 -12.11 -21.08
CA THR A 432 -12.39 -10.77 -20.88
C THR A 432 -10.91 -10.76 -21.19
N LEU A 433 -10.47 -9.84 -22.05
CA LEU A 433 -9.09 -9.44 -22.20
C LEU A 433 -8.87 -8.11 -21.47
N TRP A 434 -7.89 -8.07 -20.61
CA TRP A 434 -7.57 -6.89 -19.82
C TRP A 434 -6.07 -6.61 -19.84
N GLY A 435 -5.71 -5.33 -19.97
CA GLY A 435 -4.33 -4.86 -19.96
C GLY A 435 -4.17 -3.54 -19.25
N ARG A 436 -3.04 -3.34 -18.56
CA ARG A 436 -2.74 -2.10 -17.84
C ARG A 436 -1.25 -1.77 -17.91
N ILE A 437 -0.94 -0.50 -18.09
CA ILE A 437 0.41 0.05 -17.90
C ILE A 437 0.32 1.12 -16.82
N GLN A 438 1.20 1.04 -15.82
CA GLN A 438 1.24 1.94 -14.67
C GLN A 438 2.62 2.60 -14.57
N PHE A 439 2.65 3.89 -14.30
CA PHE A 439 3.84 4.70 -14.05
C PHE A 439 3.71 5.27 -12.64
N PHE A 440 4.60 4.88 -11.75
CA PHE A 440 4.61 5.31 -10.34
C PHE A 440 5.60 6.46 -10.13
N PHE A 441 5.26 7.43 -9.27
CA PHE A 441 6.12 8.56 -8.92
C PHE A 441 5.89 9.03 -7.50
#